data_d0c6562a8b04a46705e088b1dfe2e7d1
#
_entry.id   d0c6562a8b04a46705e088b1dfe2e7d1
#
_cell.length_a   1.000
_cell.length_b   1.000
_cell.length_c   1.000
_cell.angle_alpha   90.00
_cell.angle_beta   90.00
_cell.angle_gamma   90.00
#
_symmetry.space_group_name_H-M   'P 1'
#
loop_
_entity.id
_entity.type
_entity.pdbx_description
1 polymer ?
#
loop_
_entity_poly.entity_id
_entity_poly.type
_entity_poly.pdbx_seq_one_letter_code
_entity_poly.pdbx_strand_id
1 'polypeptide(L)'
;MLENKCRGMSEAKLRSSQMIKKNFLIKFSLIFSIFLIDQISKYYIISIFKFENDLIYLTSFLNFQLIWNEGIAFGLLSFNNEFFYNLITLVIFFVIIILLFLIKKEDQHSYFYSMIVGGALGNFVDRIRHSSVPDFIDFHISNFHWFVFNIADIFVSLGVVCLIIAEIFFNKNKSNEKI
;
A
#
# COMPACT_ATOMS: atom_id res chain seq x y z
N MET A 1 16.88 46.88 15.06
CA MET A 1 17.55 45.56 14.95
C MET A 1 16.69 44.40 15.46
N LEU A 2 15.95 44.52 16.56
CA LEU A 2 15.07 43.50 17.12
C LEU A 2 13.83 43.24 16.28
N GLU A 3 13.19 44.24 15.68
CA GLU A 3 12.00 44.11 14.82
C GLU A 3 12.27 43.27 13.57
N ASN A 4 13.41 43.44 12.90
CA ASN A 4 13.78 42.65 11.73
C ASN A 4 14.02 41.16 12.09
N LYS A 5 14.50 40.89 13.30
CA LYS A 5 14.67 39.52 13.79
C LYS A 5 13.37 38.84 14.10
N CYS A 6 12.40 39.56 14.71
CA CYS A 6 11.03 39.01 14.95
C CYS A 6 10.27 38.76 13.66
N ARG A 7 10.39 39.64 12.66
CA ARG A 7 9.74 39.46 11.35
C ARG A 7 10.31 38.28 10.60
N GLY A 8 11.64 38.10 10.58
CA GLY A 8 12.27 36.94 9.96
C GLY A 8 11.88 35.62 10.63
N MET A 9 11.74 35.56 11.95
CA MET A 9 11.28 34.39 12.69
C MET A 9 9.80 34.05 12.36
N SER A 10 8.92 35.06 12.20
CA SER A 10 7.54 34.87 11.81
C SER A 10 7.42 34.31 10.40
N GLU A 11 8.17 34.85 9.45
CA GLU A 11 8.18 34.37 8.05
C GLU A 11 8.73 32.94 7.93
N ALA A 12 9.78 32.59 8.67
CA ALA A 12 10.34 31.24 8.72
C ALA A 12 9.31 30.22 9.28
N LYS A 13 8.58 30.60 10.34
CA LYS A 13 7.50 29.77 10.91
C LYS A 13 6.32 29.58 9.94
N LEU A 14 5.96 30.61 9.20
CA LEU A 14 4.91 30.51 8.16
C LEU A 14 5.35 29.59 7.02
N ARG A 15 6.58 29.71 6.53
CA ARG A 15 7.13 28.85 5.47
C ARG A 15 7.21 27.38 5.91
N SER A 16 7.65 27.11 7.13
CA SER A 16 7.70 25.75 7.67
C SER A 16 6.30 25.14 7.78
N SER A 17 5.32 25.89 8.27
CA SER A 17 3.93 25.44 8.35
C SER A 17 3.32 25.14 6.98
N GLN A 18 3.64 25.95 5.96
CA GLN A 18 3.17 25.71 4.59
C GLN A 18 3.84 24.48 3.98
N MET A 19 5.12 24.24 4.21
CA MET A 19 5.81 23.02 3.76
C MET A 19 5.23 21.75 4.39
N ILE A 20 4.95 21.78 5.69
CA ILE A 20 4.32 20.66 6.42
C ILE A 20 2.94 20.34 5.81
N LYS A 21 2.11 21.35 5.59
CA LYS A 21 0.78 21.17 4.95
C LYS A 21 0.90 20.62 3.54
N LYS A 22 1.83 21.10 2.73
CA LYS A 22 2.07 20.61 1.37
C LYS A 22 2.50 19.14 1.37
N ASN A 23 3.46 18.78 2.22
CA ASN A 23 3.91 17.39 2.33
C ASN A 23 2.81 16.45 2.79
N PHE A 24 1.98 16.88 3.73
CA PHE A 24 0.81 16.12 4.16
C PHE A 24 -0.20 15.89 3.02
N LEU A 25 -0.52 16.92 2.25
CA LEU A 25 -1.43 16.83 1.10
C LEU A 25 -0.90 15.87 0.04
N ILE A 26 0.40 15.89 -0.26
CA ILE A 26 1.01 14.98 -1.25
C ILE A 26 0.89 13.52 -0.78
N LYS A 27 1.22 13.24 0.49
CA LYS A 27 1.11 11.89 1.06
C LYS A 27 -0.33 11.39 1.08
N PHE A 28 -1.28 12.25 1.47
CA PHE A 28 -2.69 11.93 1.45
C PHE A 28 -3.20 11.67 0.02
N SER A 29 -2.80 12.51 -0.94
CA SER A 29 -3.13 12.31 -2.36
C SER A 29 -2.57 10.99 -2.89
N LEU A 30 -1.36 10.60 -2.49
CA LEU A 30 -0.75 9.32 -2.87
C LEU A 30 -1.55 8.13 -2.32
N ILE A 31 -1.88 8.14 -1.02
CA ILE A 31 -2.72 7.11 -0.38
C ILE A 31 -4.06 7.00 -1.11
N PHE A 32 -4.72 8.13 -1.32
CA PHE A 32 -6.04 8.17 -1.94
C PHE A 32 -6.01 7.71 -3.41
N SER A 33 -5.00 8.11 -4.18
CA SER A 33 -4.85 7.69 -5.57
C SER A 33 -4.62 6.18 -5.69
N ILE A 34 -3.76 5.60 -4.86
CA ILE A 34 -3.52 4.15 -4.84
C ILE A 34 -4.81 3.40 -4.49
N PHE A 35 -5.48 3.82 -3.42
CA PHE A 35 -6.76 3.26 -3.02
C PHE A 35 -7.80 3.31 -4.14
N LEU A 36 -7.94 4.46 -4.81
CA LEU A 36 -8.90 4.61 -5.90
C LEU A 36 -8.57 3.73 -7.11
N ILE A 37 -7.30 3.69 -7.52
CA ILE A 37 -6.87 2.85 -8.65
C ILE A 37 -7.16 1.38 -8.35
N ASP A 38 -6.85 0.93 -7.14
CA ASP A 38 -7.15 -0.44 -6.71
C ASP A 38 -8.66 -0.72 -6.76
N GLN A 39 -9.49 0.10 -6.11
CA GLN A 39 -10.93 -0.12 -6.05
C GLN A 39 -11.61 -0.02 -7.42
N ILE A 40 -11.18 0.91 -8.27
CA ILE A 40 -11.71 1.03 -9.64
C ILE A 40 -11.33 -0.20 -10.47
N SER A 41 -10.09 -0.68 -10.39
CA SER A 41 -9.65 -1.88 -11.11
C SER A 41 -10.44 -3.10 -10.68
N LYS A 42 -10.64 -3.31 -9.38
CA LYS A 42 -11.44 -4.40 -8.82
C LYS A 42 -12.90 -4.33 -9.26
N TYR A 43 -13.51 -3.14 -9.16
CA TYR A 43 -14.87 -2.95 -9.63
C TYR A 43 -15.03 -3.31 -11.11
N TYR A 44 -14.09 -2.87 -11.95
CA TYR A 44 -14.11 -3.14 -13.38
C TYR A 44 -13.95 -4.65 -13.67
N ILE A 45 -13.02 -5.31 -13.02
CA ILE A 45 -12.79 -6.75 -13.16
C ILE A 45 -14.01 -7.55 -12.72
N ILE A 46 -14.58 -7.27 -11.55
CA ILE A 46 -15.80 -7.94 -11.05
C ILE A 46 -16.96 -7.75 -12.03
N SER A 47 -17.06 -6.60 -12.71
CA SER A 47 -18.11 -6.35 -13.68
C SER A 47 -17.99 -7.14 -14.99
N ILE A 48 -16.75 -7.51 -15.38
CA ILE A 48 -16.46 -8.27 -16.61
C ILE A 48 -16.60 -9.77 -16.37
N PHE A 49 -16.09 -10.26 -15.25
CA PHE A 49 -16.10 -11.69 -14.95
C PHE A 49 -17.47 -12.11 -14.45
N LYS A 50 -18.16 -12.94 -15.23
CA LYS A 50 -19.51 -13.47 -14.90
C LYS A 50 -19.44 -14.74 -14.07
N PHE A 51 -18.38 -15.52 -14.24
CA PHE A 51 -18.16 -16.79 -13.55
C PHE A 51 -16.76 -16.80 -12.94
N GLU A 52 -16.63 -17.39 -11.76
CA GLU A 52 -15.33 -17.73 -11.19
C GLU A 52 -14.58 -18.65 -12.17
N ASN A 53 -13.29 -18.38 -12.36
CA ASN A 53 -12.40 -19.08 -13.29
C ASN A 53 -12.56 -18.72 -14.79
N ASP A 54 -13.35 -17.72 -15.16
CA ASP A 54 -13.19 -17.13 -16.49
C ASP A 54 -11.77 -16.58 -16.60
N LEU A 55 -11.14 -16.77 -17.77
CA LEU A 55 -9.75 -16.40 -17.99
C LEU A 55 -9.64 -15.52 -19.24
N ILE A 56 -9.01 -14.35 -19.07
CA ILE A 56 -8.73 -13.43 -20.18
C ILE A 56 -7.22 -13.44 -20.44
N TYR A 57 -6.82 -14.02 -21.55
CA TYR A 57 -5.43 -14.03 -22.00
C TYR A 57 -5.01 -12.65 -22.49
N LEU A 58 -3.99 -12.05 -21.87
CA LEU A 58 -3.43 -10.79 -22.30
C LEU A 58 -2.11 -10.95 -23.04
N THR A 59 -1.20 -11.72 -22.45
CA THR A 59 0.14 -12.00 -23.01
C THR A 59 0.55 -13.43 -22.67
N SER A 60 1.72 -13.85 -23.16
CA SER A 60 2.30 -15.18 -22.85
C SER A 60 2.73 -15.34 -21.38
N PHE A 61 2.66 -14.30 -20.57
CA PHE A 61 3.09 -14.32 -19.16
C PHE A 61 2.10 -13.62 -18.22
N LEU A 62 0.99 -13.08 -18.74
CA LEU A 62 0.01 -12.33 -17.96
C LEU A 62 -1.41 -12.64 -18.41
N ASN A 63 -2.25 -13.07 -17.48
CA ASN A 63 -3.68 -13.27 -17.67
C ASN A 63 -4.47 -12.44 -16.65
N PHE A 64 -5.74 -12.23 -16.94
CA PHE A 64 -6.71 -11.85 -15.92
C PHE A 64 -7.64 -13.02 -15.61
N GLN A 65 -7.78 -13.32 -14.31
CA GLN A 65 -8.78 -14.26 -13.79
C GLN A 65 -9.25 -13.75 -12.43
N LEU A 66 -10.53 -13.86 -12.12
CA LEU A 66 -11.05 -13.41 -10.82
C LEU A 66 -11.00 -14.56 -9.81
N ILE A 67 -10.27 -14.36 -8.72
CA ILE A 67 -10.21 -15.24 -7.56
C ILE A 67 -10.60 -14.45 -6.32
N TRP A 68 -11.56 -14.94 -5.55
CA TRP A 68 -11.92 -14.41 -4.25
C TRP A 68 -11.00 -14.98 -3.16
N ASN A 69 -10.06 -14.18 -2.71
CA ASN A 69 -9.05 -14.58 -1.72
C ASN A 69 -9.59 -14.40 -0.29
N GLU A 70 -9.92 -15.50 0.35
CA GLU A 70 -10.40 -15.53 1.75
C GLU A 70 -9.25 -15.62 2.77
N GLY A 71 -8.00 -15.63 2.31
CA GLY A 71 -6.83 -15.78 3.16
C GLY A 71 -5.92 -14.56 3.21
N ILE A 72 -4.63 -14.84 3.47
CA ILE A 72 -3.55 -13.88 3.33
C ILE A 72 -3.04 -13.92 1.89
N ALA A 73 -2.38 -12.83 1.45
CA ALA A 73 -1.73 -12.74 0.16
C ALA A 73 -1.03 -14.06 -0.22
N PHE A 74 -1.18 -14.46 -1.48
CA PHE A 74 -0.60 -15.69 -2.07
C PHE A 74 -1.29 -17.02 -1.71
N GLY A 75 -2.53 -16.98 -1.20
CA GLY A 75 -3.23 -18.22 -0.82
C GLY A 75 -2.59 -18.99 0.35
N LEU A 76 -1.58 -18.40 0.99
CA LEU A 76 -0.98 -18.91 2.20
C LEU A 76 -1.95 -18.71 3.36
N LEU A 77 -2.49 -19.77 3.93
CA LEU A 77 -3.46 -19.76 5.03
C LEU A 77 -4.92 -19.44 4.59
N SER A 78 -5.48 -20.25 3.71
CA SER A 78 -6.93 -20.33 3.58
C SER A 78 -7.49 -21.05 4.81
N PHE A 79 -7.93 -20.29 5.80
CA PHE A 79 -8.59 -20.86 6.96
C PHE A 79 -10.10 -20.85 6.70
N ASN A 80 -10.73 -22.03 6.65
CA ASN A 80 -12.20 -22.19 6.66
C ASN A 80 -12.84 -21.74 8.00
N ASN A 81 -12.21 -20.78 8.68
CA ASN A 81 -12.61 -20.34 10.01
C ASN A 81 -12.70 -18.82 10.05
N GLU A 82 -13.92 -18.31 10.15
CA GLU A 82 -14.22 -16.88 10.26
C GLU A 82 -13.41 -16.15 11.36
N PHE A 83 -13.05 -16.86 12.41
CA PHE A 83 -12.26 -16.29 13.50
C PHE A 83 -10.86 -15.86 13.03
N PHE A 84 -10.15 -16.70 12.28
CA PHE A 84 -8.82 -16.36 11.77
C PHE A 84 -8.87 -15.25 10.72
N TYR A 85 -9.88 -15.26 9.86
CA TYR A 85 -10.10 -14.20 8.88
C TYR A 85 -10.30 -12.84 9.57
N ASN A 86 -11.17 -12.79 10.57
CA ASN A 86 -11.43 -11.58 11.34
C ASN A 86 -10.19 -11.12 12.14
N LEU A 87 -9.40 -12.05 12.68
CA LEU A 87 -8.15 -11.75 13.38
C LEU A 87 -7.13 -11.10 12.44
N ILE A 88 -6.96 -11.62 11.23
CA ILE A 88 -6.07 -11.04 10.21
C ILE A 88 -6.54 -9.65 9.83
N THR A 89 -7.82 -9.47 9.59
CA THR A 89 -8.41 -8.17 9.26
C THR A 89 -8.16 -7.15 10.38
N LEU A 90 -8.28 -7.56 11.63
CA LEU A 90 -7.96 -6.73 12.79
C LEU A 90 -6.47 -6.37 12.87
N VAL A 91 -5.57 -7.31 12.60
CA VAL A 91 -4.13 -7.05 12.54
C VAL A 91 -3.81 -6.02 11.45
N ILE A 92 -4.37 -6.18 10.25
CA ILE A 92 -4.20 -5.22 9.15
C ILE A 92 -4.68 -3.83 9.58
N PHE A 93 -5.81 -3.72 10.24
CA PHE A 93 -6.31 -2.45 10.78
C PHE A 93 -5.30 -1.77 11.71
N PHE A 94 -4.72 -2.50 12.67
CA PHE A 94 -3.72 -1.93 13.56
C PHE A 94 -2.43 -1.55 12.85
N VAL A 95 -2.00 -2.34 11.85
CA VAL A 95 -0.83 -1.99 11.02
C VAL A 95 -1.08 -0.68 10.27
N ILE A 96 -2.26 -0.48 9.68
CA ILE A 96 -2.63 0.78 9.02
C ILE A 96 -2.53 1.96 10.01
N ILE A 97 -3.07 1.81 11.22
CA ILE A 97 -3.01 2.86 12.25
C ILE A 97 -1.56 3.20 12.63
N ILE A 98 -0.72 2.20 12.85
CA ILE A 98 0.71 2.40 13.17
C ILE A 98 1.41 3.15 12.02
N LEU A 99 1.20 2.73 10.76
CA LEU A 99 1.81 3.39 9.60
C LEU A 99 1.34 4.83 9.44
N LEU A 100 0.06 5.13 9.71
CA LEU A 100 -0.45 6.50 9.69
C LEU A 100 0.22 7.38 10.77
N PHE A 101 0.53 6.83 11.95
CA PHE A 101 1.32 7.55 12.95
C PHE A 101 2.76 7.80 12.50
N LEU A 102 3.39 6.83 11.82
CA LEU A 102 4.74 6.99 11.27
C LEU A 102 4.78 8.04 10.15
N ILE A 103 3.77 8.11 9.30
CA ILE A 103 3.64 9.13 8.25
C ILE A 103 3.60 10.55 8.85
N LYS A 104 2.98 10.73 10.02
CA LYS A 104 2.92 12.03 10.72
C LYS A 104 4.27 12.51 11.22
N LYS A 105 5.21 11.62 11.53
CA LYS A 105 6.56 11.99 12.01
C LYS A 105 7.43 12.63 10.95
N GLU A 106 6.95 12.78 9.71
CA GLU A 106 7.66 13.37 8.57
C GLU A 106 9.03 12.74 8.30
N ASP A 107 9.15 11.45 8.57
CA ASP A 107 10.33 10.67 8.24
C ASP A 107 10.50 10.59 6.71
N GLN A 108 11.75 10.44 6.26
CA GLN A 108 12.11 10.23 4.86
C GLN A 108 11.44 9.01 4.23
N HIS A 109 11.04 8.02 5.06
CA HIS A 109 10.31 6.82 4.65
C HIS A 109 8.79 7.03 4.51
N SER A 110 8.27 8.23 4.82
CA SER A 110 6.83 8.52 4.85
C SER A 110 6.10 8.23 3.53
N TYR A 111 6.79 8.38 2.39
CA TYR A 111 6.20 8.05 1.08
C TYR A 111 6.02 6.54 0.90
N PHE A 112 6.95 5.72 1.38
CA PHE A 112 6.86 4.27 1.33
C PHE A 112 5.74 3.76 2.25
N TYR A 113 5.64 4.34 3.47
CA TYR A 113 4.49 4.07 4.35
C TYR A 113 3.16 4.46 3.69
N SER A 114 3.12 5.56 2.93
CA SER A 114 1.91 5.99 2.22
C SER A 114 1.52 5.01 1.12
N MET A 115 2.49 4.42 0.39
CA MET A 115 2.21 3.36 -0.59
C MET A 115 1.60 2.13 0.08
N ILE A 116 2.19 1.67 1.18
CA ILE A 116 1.69 0.51 1.94
C ILE A 116 0.27 0.80 2.46
N VAL A 117 0.05 1.97 3.05
CA VAL A 117 -1.27 2.34 3.58
C VAL A 117 -2.32 2.41 2.48
N GLY A 118 -2.00 2.99 1.31
CA GLY A 118 -2.93 3.07 0.18
C GLY A 118 -3.40 1.70 -0.30
N GLY A 119 -2.48 0.76 -0.50
CA GLY A 119 -2.80 -0.62 -0.87
C GLY A 119 -3.50 -1.38 0.27
N ALA A 120 -2.99 -1.29 1.50
CA ALA A 120 -3.60 -1.97 2.65
C ALA A 120 -5.04 -1.53 2.89
N LEU A 121 -5.38 -0.24 2.68
CA LEU A 121 -6.75 0.27 2.76
C LEU A 121 -7.65 -0.34 1.69
N GLY A 122 -7.16 -0.54 0.45
CA GLY A 122 -7.91 -1.22 -0.61
C GLY A 122 -8.32 -2.61 -0.16
N ASN A 123 -7.36 -3.45 0.19
CA ASN A 123 -7.63 -4.81 0.64
C ASN A 123 -8.42 -4.87 1.96
N PHE A 124 -8.26 -3.90 2.85
CA PHE A 124 -9.05 -3.81 4.09
C PHE A 124 -10.53 -3.55 3.81
N VAL A 125 -10.84 -2.60 2.91
CA VAL A 125 -12.22 -2.28 2.53
C VAL A 125 -12.90 -3.49 1.87
N ASP A 126 -12.20 -4.24 1.02
CA ASP A 126 -12.76 -5.44 0.41
C ASP A 126 -13.09 -6.51 1.46
N ARG A 127 -12.21 -6.73 2.43
CA ARG A 127 -12.45 -7.66 3.53
C ARG A 127 -13.70 -7.33 4.33
N ILE A 128 -13.93 -6.04 4.58
CA ILE A 128 -15.15 -5.60 5.31
C ILE A 128 -16.41 -5.77 4.47
N ARG A 129 -16.32 -5.56 3.13
CA ARG A 129 -17.50 -5.60 2.24
C ARG A 129 -17.86 -7.00 1.78
N HIS A 130 -16.85 -7.82 1.49
CA HIS A 130 -17.03 -9.08 0.76
C HIS A 130 -16.56 -10.30 1.55
N SER A 131 -15.99 -10.12 2.75
CA SER A 131 -15.30 -11.17 3.51
C SER A 131 -14.22 -11.90 2.70
N SER A 132 -13.73 -11.26 1.65
CA SER A 132 -12.69 -11.77 0.74
C SER A 132 -12.08 -10.61 -0.05
N VAL A 133 -10.94 -10.84 -0.70
CA VAL A 133 -10.28 -9.84 -1.55
C VAL A 133 -10.32 -10.33 -2.99
N PRO A 134 -10.79 -9.50 -3.96
CA PRO A 134 -10.77 -9.88 -5.37
C PRO A 134 -9.36 -9.72 -5.93
N ASP A 135 -8.69 -10.84 -6.18
CA ASP A 135 -7.40 -10.94 -6.86
C ASP A 135 -7.63 -11.30 -8.32
N PHE A 136 -6.87 -10.68 -9.24
CA PHE A 136 -7.18 -10.83 -10.65
C PHE A 136 -6.00 -10.79 -11.61
N ILE A 137 -4.79 -10.48 -11.15
CA ILE A 137 -3.57 -10.43 -11.96
C ILE A 137 -2.85 -11.75 -11.80
N ASP A 138 -2.91 -12.62 -12.83
CA ASP A 138 -2.21 -13.90 -12.87
C ASP A 138 -0.92 -13.76 -13.67
N PHE A 139 0.21 -13.78 -12.98
CA PHE A 139 1.53 -13.78 -13.59
C PHE A 139 2.07 -15.20 -13.67
N HIS A 140 2.39 -15.66 -14.89
CA HIS A 140 2.85 -17.02 -15.13
C HIS A 140 4.03 -17.07 -16.13
N ILE A 141 4.80 -18.14 -16.03
CA ILE A 141 5.86 -18.46 -16.97
C ILE A 141 5.62 -19.90 -17.47
N SER A 142 5.23 -20.04 -18.73
CA SER A 142 4.78 -21.31 -19.29
C SER A 142 3.61 -21.87 -18.46
N ASN A 143 3.72 -23.09 -17.93
CA ASN A 143 2.69 -23.74 -17.10
C ASN A 143 2.84 -23.42 -15.60
N PHE A 144 3.82 -22.61 -15.21
CA PHE A 144 4.02 -22.24 -13.82
C PHE A 144 3.32 -20.91 -13.54
N HIS A 145 2.19 -20.96 -12.83
CA HIS A 145 1.49 -19.81 -12.29
C HIS A 145 2.08 -19.45 -10.94
N TRP A 146 2.53 -18.21 -10.79
CA TRP A 146 3.15 -17.76 -9.54
C TRP A 146 2.08 -17.64 -8.45
N PHE A 147 1.28 -16.63 -8.54
CA PHE A 147 0.09 -16.39 -7.69
C PHE A 147 -0.74 -15.30 -8.33
N VAL A 148 -2.02 -15.27 -7.99
CA VAL A 148 -2.92 -14.21 -8.43
C VAL A 148 -2.94 -13.11 -7.38
N PHE A 149 -2.84 -11.87 -7.79
CA PHE A 149 -2.76 -10.69 -6.92
C PHE A 149 -3.56 -9.53 -7.52
N ASN A 150 -3.63 -8.41 -6.81
CA ASN A 150 -4.33 -7.20 -7.21
C ASN A 150 -3.42 -5.96 -7.19
N ILE A 151 -3.97 -4.80 -7.53
CA ILE A 151 -3.21 -3.53 -7.55
C ILE A 151 -2.73 -3.13 -6.15
N ALA A 152 -3.54 -3.34 -5.11
CA ALA A 152 -3.14 -3.05 -3.73
C ALA A 152 -1.87 -3.81 -3.32
N ASP A 153 -1.77 -5.10 -3.69
CA ASP A 153 -0.62 -5.95 -3.36
C ASP A 153 0.66 -5.46 -4.03
N ILE A 154 0.57 -4.92 -5.26
CA ILE A 154 1.72 -4.30 -5.95
C ILE A 154 2.25 -3.14 -5.11
N PHE A 155 1.39 -2.22 -4.68
CA PHE A 155 1.83 -1.04 -3.92
C PHE A 155 2.30 -1.38 -2.51
N VAL A 156 1.69 -2.35 -1.83
CA VAL A 156 2.17 -2.86 -0.55
C VAL A 156 3.57 -3.46 -0.71
N SER A 157 3.75 -4.34 -1.69
CA SER A 157 5.04 -5.01 -1.94
C SER A 157 6.13 -4.01 -2.34
N LEU A 158 5.84 -3.07 -3.25
CA LEU A 158 6.78 -2.02 -3.64
C LEU A 158 7.15 -1.13 -2.45
N GLY A 159 6.18 -0.72 -1.64
CA GLY A 159 6.43 0.08 -0.44
C GLY A 159 7.35 -0.63 0.56
N VAL A 160 7.12 -1.92 0.80
CA VAL A 160 7.97 -2.74 1.69
C VAL A 160 9.37 -2.90 1.12
N VAL A 161 9.51 -3.24 -0.16
CA VAL A 161 10.82 -3.39 -0.82
C VAL A 161 11.61 -2.08 -0.77
N CYS A 162 10.96 -0.95 -1.08
CA CYS A 162 11.61 0.37 -1.01
C CYS A 162 12.06 0.71 0.42
N LEU A 163 11.26 0.36 1.45
CA LEU A 163 11.66 0.53 2.86
C LEU A 163 12.90 -0.29 3.22
N ILE A 164 12.94 -1.55 2.83
CA ILE A 164 14.10 -2.43 3.09
C ILE A 164 15.35 -1.88 2.41
N ILE A 165 15.24 -1.50 1.14
CA ILE A 165 16.36 -0.92 0.39
C ILE A 165 16.83 0.37 1.06
N ALA A 166 15.93 1.27 1.40
CA ALA A 166 16.26 2.53 2.05
C ALA A 166 17.00 2.29 3.38
N GLU A 167 16.51 1.38 4.22
CA GLU A 167 17.13 1.08 5.53
C GLU A 167 18.56 0.52 5.37
N ILE A 168 18.78 -0.37 4.40
CA ILE A 168 20.11 -0.93 4.12
C ILE A 168 21.09 0.18 3.72
N PHE A 169 20.69 1.11 2.83
CA PHE A 169 21.56 2.18 2.38
C PHE A 169 21.82 3.23 3.46
N PHE A 170 20.81 3.59 4.28
CA PHE A 170 20.99 4.57 5.36
C PHE A 170 21.88 4.05 6.49
N ASN A 171 21.75 2.78 6.87
CA ASN A 171 22.60 2.21 7.90
C ASN A 171 24.07 2.10 7.47
N LYS A 172 24.33 1.84 6.19
CA LYS A 172 25.69 1.79 5.63
C LYS A 172 26.39 3.15 5.72
N ASN A 173 25.69 4.26 5.48
CA ASN A 173 26.26 5.60 5.56
C ASN A 173 26.61 5.98 7.02
N LYS A 174 25.77 5.64 8.00
CA LYS A 174 26.05 5.90 9.43
C LYS A 174 27.24 5.10 9.96
N SER A 175 27.54 3.94 9.41
CA SER A 175 28.71 3.15 9.80
C SER A 175 30.02 3.72 9.25
N ASN A 176 29.98 4.31 8.06
CA ASN A 176 31.16 4.94 7.42
C ASN A 176 31.53 6.32 8.03
N GLU A 177 30.58 7.02 8.67
CA GLU A 177 30.86 8.28 9.39
C GLU A 177 31.47 8.08 10.79
N LYS A 178 31.53 6.84 11.29
CA LYS A 178 32.09 6.51 12.61
C LYS A 178 33.52 5.93 12.57
N ILE A 179 34.11 5.85 11.38
CA ILE A 179 35.49 5.45 11.15
C ILE A 179 36.31 6.67 10.76
#